data_c9ecefcf075d2a09af23baf788a64057
#
_entry.id   c9ecefcf075d2a09af23baf788a64057
#
_cell.length_a   1.000
_cell.length_b   1.000
_cell.length_c   1.000
_cell.angle_alpha   90.00
_cell.angle_beta   90.00
_cell.angle_gamma   90.00
#
_symmetry.space_group_name_H-M   'P 1'
#
loop_
_entity.id
_entity.type
_entity.pdbx_description
1 polymer ?
#
loop_
_entity_poly.entity_id
_entity_poly.type
_entity_poly.pdbx_seq_one_letter_code
_entity_poly.pdbx_strand_id
1 'polypeptide(L)'
;MNKNNTLNRRDFLKSSAAGTLGAVTVSFPSVLTSCSGGNNGSDAKLIDVEVPEILASAPDGKPLKAGLVGCGGRGTGAALNFISAGTGLTITALGDVFQDKLDKCREELAKNGLEIADENCFVGFDAYQKVIDSGVDVVLLCTPPVFRPTHFEYAIKNNKHCFIEKPCAVDPVGAKRMLVAEKLAAQKGLSVISGTIRRSQKDCIETYRRVAGGAIGDIVSAHVSRLGGALWFIKRQPGWTDMEYMLRNWVNFNWTSGDFIVEQFIHEIDMMTWFMGEKRPVRAEAIGGRQRRYTGDMYDMISVEYVYEDGLRAHCTSRQIGGCDYNHSVMVYGTKGYTNCFDTIYNLDGSIAWKYPKPNPEDADQSMAVPDPYRQEHVRLVTAIRTNKPVNDVAQHVQSTIMAMMGRESAYTGKFVTWDEMVASSMELGPKTYEFGPVPDIKEEIPLAGVAPKI
;
A
#
# COMPACT_ATOMS: atom_id res chain seq x y z
N MET A 1 -0.49 2.03 56.39
CA MET A 1 -0.66 3.37 55.80
C MET A 1 0.06 3.40 54.46
N ASN A 2 -0.63 3.08 53.38
CA ASN A 2 -0.08 3.12 52.02
C ASN A 2 -0.67 4.31 51.30
N LYS A 3 0.19 5.27 50.94
CA LYS A 3 -0.18 6.41 50.12
C LYS A 3 -0.16 6.01 48.63
N ASN A 4 -1.32 6.02 47.99
CA ASN A 4 -1.44 5.91 46.55
C ASN A 4 -0.92 7.20 45.91
N ASN A 5 0.18 7.13 45.18
CA ASN A 5 0.63 8.20 44.30
C ASN A 5 -0.06 8.04 42.94
N THR A 6 -1.12 8.81 42.72
CA THR A 6 -1.68 9.05 41.39
C THR A 6 -0.87 10.14 40.71
N LEU A 7 -0.09 9.79 39.72
CA LEU A 7 0.62 10.74 38.86
C LEU A 7 -0.40 11.58 38.04
N ASN A 8 -0.34 12.89 38.22
CA ASN A 8 -1.19 13.86 37.55
C ASN A 8 -0.65 14.15 36.13
N ARG A 9 -1.52 14.35 35.15
CA ARG A 9 -1.18 14.65 33.74
C ARG A 9 -0.15 15.78 33.56
N ARG A 10 -0.06 16.72 34.48
CA ARG A 10 0.91 17.82 34.48
C ARG A 10 2.34 17.39 34.81
N ASP A 11 2.52 16.36 35.60
CA ASP A 11 3.84 15.87 36.02
C ASP A 11 4.47 14.95 34.96
N PHE A 12 3.65 14.29 34.16
CA PHE A 12 4.10 13.52 32.99
C PHE A 12 4.70 14.43 31.90
N LEU A 13 4.13 15.62 31.68
CA LEU A 13 4.62 16.57 30.67
C LEU A 13 5.90 17.31 31.09
N LYS A 14 6.26 17.31 32.35
CA LYS A 14 7.48 17.98 32.85
C LYS A 14 8.71 17.06 32.86
N SER A 15 8.53 15.75 32.89
CA SER A 15 9.63 14.78 32.85
C SER A 15 10.11 14.43 31.42
N SER A 16 9.42 14.88 30.37
CA SER A 16 9.80 14.66 28.96
C SER A 16 10.72 15.73 28.37
N ALA A 17 11.15 16.72 29.14
CA ALA A 17 11.90 17.88 28.66
C ALA A 17 13.43 17.79 28.84
N ALA A 18 13.99 16.60 29.06
CA ALA A 18 15.45 16.42 29.18
C ALA A 18 15.93 15.17 28.42
N GLY A 19 15.89 15.23 27.12
CA GLY A 19 16.49 14.25 26.22
C GLY A 19 16.49 14.81 24.81
N THR A 20 17.62 15.41 24.41
CA THR A 20 17.87 15.89 23.05
C THR A 20 17.92 14.73 22.06
N LEU A 21 16.74 14.36 21.55
CA LEU A 21 16.59 13.60 20.31
C LEU A 21 15.87 14.51 19.33
N GLY A 22 16.57 14.87 18.25
CA GLY A 22 16.05 15.78 17.24
C GLY A 22 14.69 15.36 16.75
N ALA A 23 13.68 16.22 16.97
CA ALA A 23 12.36 16.05 16.42
C ALA A 23 12.46 16.11 14.90
N VAL A 24 12.40 14.98 14.23
CA VAL A 24 12.19 14.91 12.79
C VAL A 24 10.75 15.29 12.55
N THR A 25 10.50 16.56 12.26
CA THR A 25 9.20 17.01 11.75
C THR A 25 8.99 16.39 10.38
N VAL A 26 8.14 15.38 10.32
CA VAL A 26 7.70 14.77 9.07
C VAL A 26 6.69 15.72 8.45
N SER A 27 7.13 16.56 7.52
CA SER A 27 6.25 17.40 6.72
C SER A 27 5.76 16.57 5.54
N PHE A 28 4.48 16.29 5.51
CA PHE A 28 3.84 15.77 4.30
C PHE A 28 3.55 16.95 3.36
N PRO A 29 3.74 16.83 2.06
CA PRO A 29 3.35 17.90 1.14
C PRO A 29 1.84 18.09 1.21
N SER A 30 1.39 19.25 1.66
CA SER A 30 0.00 19.67 1.54
C SER A 30 -0.16 20.31 0.16
N VAL A 31 -0.92 19.66 -0.71
CA VAL A 31 -1.39 20.28 -1.95
C VAL A 31 -2.51 21.26 -1.56
N LEU A 32 -2.15 22.53 -1.40
CA LEU A 32 -3.12 23.60 -1.24
C LEU A 32 -3.77 23.88 -2.60
N THR A 33 -4.96 23.36 -2.82
CA THR A 33 -5.84 23.80 -3.89
C THR A 33 -6.58 25.05 -3.44
N SER A 34 -6.20 26.22 -3.92
CA SER A 34 -6.98 27.45 -3.74
C SER A 34 -8.20 27.40 -4.67
N CYS A 35 -9.40 27.29 -4.09
CA CYS A 35 -10.65 27.47 -4.82
C CYS A 35 -10.96 28.97 -4.93
N SER A 36 -10.79 29.53 -6.14
CA SER A 36 -11.45 30.78 -6.52
C SER A 36 -12.72 30.45 -7.32
N GLY A 37 -13.88 30.88 -6.81
CA GLY A 37 -15.16 30.63 -7.45
C GLY A 37 -15.40 31.50 -8.67
N GLY A 38 -16.22 31.00 -9.62
CA GLY A 38 -16.75 31.76 -10.76
C GLY A 38 -17.37 30.90 -11.85
N ASN A 39 -18.69 30.85 -11.84
CA ASN A 39 -19.70 30.74 -12.92
C ASN A 39 -19.56 29.88 -14.19
N ASN A 40 -20.61 29.03 -14.36
CA ASN A 40 -21.43 28.64 -15.51
C ASN A 40 -20.83 28.00 -16.76
N GLY A 41 -21.39 26.81 -17.10
CA GLY A 41 -21.59 26.33 -18.48
C GLY A 41 -20.58 25.28 -18.94
N SER A 42 -21.03 24.06 -19.05
CA SER A 42 -20.65 22.99 -20.00
C SER A 42 -19.31 23.14 -20.73
N ASP A 43 -18.27 22.92 -20.08
CA ASP A 43 -16.92 22.50 -20.44
C ASP A 43 -16.05 22.77 -19.22
N ALA A 44 -16.10 21.85 -18.24
CA ALA A 44 -15.15 21.89 -17.12
C ALA A 44 -13.74 21.81 -17.73
N LYS A 45 -13.04 22.96 -17.78
CA LYS A 45 -11.62 22.98 -18.16
C LYS A 45 -10.92 21.94 -17.31
N LEU A 46 -10.39 20.91 -17.96
CA LEU A 46 -9.49 19.97 -17.30
C LEU A 46 -8.40 20.80 -16.63
N ILE A 47 -8.45 20.86 -15.30
CA ILE A 47 -7.36 21.47 -14.54
C ILE A 47 -6.14 20.62 -14.88
N ASP A 48 -5.00 21.26 -15.04
CA ASP A 48 -3.71 20.59 -15.28
C ASP A 48 -3.29 19.90 -13.99
N VAL A 49 -3.94 18.77 -13.72
CA VAL A 49 -3.64 17.91 -12.56
C VAL A 49 -2.50 17.01 -12.97
N GLU A 50 -1.40 17.09 -12.27
CA GLU A 50 -0.25 16.22 -12.49
C GLU A 50 -0.65 14.76 -12.21
N VAL A 51 -0.83 14.00 -13.27
CA VAL A 51 -1.10 12.56 -13.22
C VAL A 51 -0.12 11.83 -14.12
N PRO A 52 0.16 10.55 -13.83
CA PRO A 52 1.07 9.75 -14.64
C PRO A 52 0.64 9.71 -16.10
N GLU A 53 1.58 9.92 -17.02
CA GLU A 53 1.37 9.63 -18.43
C GLU A 53 1.35 8.10 -18.64
N ILE A 54 0.36 7.63 -19.39
CA ILE A 54 0.22 6.22 -19.76
C ILE A 54 0.88 6.01 -21.12
N LEU A 55 2.01 5.32 -21.10
CA LEU A 55 2.76 4.98 -22.29
C LEU A 55 2.56 3.51 -22.66
N ALA A 56 2.60 3.19 -23.96
CA ALA A 56 2.57 1.81 -24.44
C ALA A 56 3.81 1.01 -23.94
N SER A 57 4.95 1.69 -23.83
CA SER A 57 6.22 1.12 -23.38
C SER A 57 7.10 2.25 -22.85
N ALA A 58 8.02 1.96 -21.96
CA ALA A 58 9.05 2.90 -21.55
C ALA A 58 9.94 3.26 -22.76
N PRO A 59 10.45 4.50 -22.84
CA PRO A 59 11.32 4.92 -23.92
C PRO A 59 12.60 4.07 -23.95
N ASP A 60 13.20 3.94 -25.13
CA ASP A 60 14.51 3.30 -25.28
C ASP A 60 15.57 4.05 -24.47
N GLY A 61 16.60 3.33 -24.02
CA GLY A 61 17.66 3.94 -23.23
C GLY A 61 18.64 2.91 -22.67
N LYS A 62 19.41 3.30 -21.68
CA LYS A 62 20.38 2.44 -21.02
C LYS A 62 19.73 1.12 -20.57
N PRO A 63 20.36 -0.04 -20.83
CA PRO A 63 19.91 -1.30 -20.24
C PRO A 63 19.86 -1.21 -18.70
N LEU A 64 18.83 -1.80 -18.10
CA LEU A 64 18.67 -1.83 -16.65
C LEU A 64 18.58 -3.27 -16.15
N LYS A 65 19.33 -3.54 -15.11
CA LYS A 65 19.34 -4.81 -14.38
C LYS A 65 18.49 -4.67 -13.12
N ALA A 66 17.53 -5.56 -12.94
CA ALA A 66 16.75 -5.59 -11.70
C ALA A 66 17.03 -6.84 -10.87
N GLY A 67 16.93 -6.69 -9.55
CA GLY A 67 16.91 -7.78 -8.59
C GLY A 67 15.54 -7.93 -7.96
N LEU A 68 15.07 -9.15 -7.83
CA LEU A 68 13.80 -9.47 -7.18
C LEU A 68 14.04 -9.94 -5.75
N VAL A 69 13.36 -9.33 -4.79
CA VAL A 69 13.30 -9.77 -3.38
C VAL A 69 11.88 -10.16 -3.04
N GLY A 70 11.68 -11.46 -2.78
CA GLY A 70 10.36 -12.07 -2.60
C GLY A 70 9.88 -12.77 -3.87
N CYS A 71 10.21 -14.05 -4.01
CA CYS A 71 9.98 -14.90 -5.20
C CYS A 71 8.61 -15.62 -5.18
N GLY A 72 7.63 -15.10 -4.43
CA GLY A 72 6.25 -15.59 -4.47
C GLY A 72 5.54 -15.21 -5.78
N GLY A 73 4.27 -15.63 -5.94
CA GLY A 73 3.51 -15.38 -7.18
C GLY A 73 3.45 -13.90 -7.59
N ARG A 74 3.29 -12.97 -6.63
CA ARG A 74 3.28 -11.53 -6.95
C ARG A 74 4.67 -11.04 -7.39
N GLY A 75 5.74 -11.51 -6.71
CA GLY A 75 7.11 -11.14 -7.09
C GLY A 75 7.49 -11.65 -8.47
N THR A 76 7.19 -12.91 -8.79
CA THR A 76 7.39 -13.47 -10.14
C THR A 76 6.63 -12.65 -11.19
N GLY A 77 5.36 -12.29 -10.92
CA GLY A 77 4.57 -11.41 -11.79
C GLY A 77 5.19 -10.02 -11.97
N ALA A 78 5.73 -9.42 -10.89
CA ALA A 78 6.40 -8.12 -10.96
C ALA A 78 7.67 -8.18 -11.81
N ALA A 79 8.45 -9.25 -11.71
CA ALA A 79 9.62 -9.46 -12.56
C ALA A 79 9.24 -9.54 -14.06
N LEU A 80 8.20 -10.30 -14.40
CA LEU A 80 7.67 -10.39 -15.76
C LEU A 80 7.12 -9.04 -16.26
N ASN A 81 6.42 -8.31 -15.43
CA ASN A 81 5.92 -6.97 -15.75
C ASN A 81 7.07 -5.98 -15.99
N PHE A 82 8.14 -6.07 -15.19
CA PHE A 82 9.32 -5.23 -15.36
C PHE A 82 9.99 -5.49 -16.71
N ILE A 83 10.28 -6.74 -17.07
CA ILE A 83 10.95 -7.05 -18.36
C ILE A 83 10.09 -6.67 -19.56
N SER A 84 8.76 -6.73 -19.43
CA SER A 84 7.83 -6.35 -20.51
C SER A 84 7.61 -4.83 -20.62
N ALA A 85 8.12 -4.04 -19.68
CA ALA A 85 7.87 -2.59 -19.63
C ALA A 85 8.64 -1.81 -20.72
N GLY A 86 9.70 -2.36 -21.29
CA GLY A 86 10.49 -1.74 -22.35
C GLY A 86 11.65 -2.63 -22.81
N THR A 87 12.46 -2.13 -23.75
CA THR A 87 13.63 -2.84 -24.27
C THR A 87 14.80 -2.81 -23.27
N GLY A 88 15.72 -3.77 -23.35
CA GLY A 88 16.96 -3.78 -22.57
C GLY A 88 16.77 -3.91 -21.05
N LEU A 89 15.67 -4.53 -20.61
CA LEU A 89 15.36 -4.79 -19.21
C LEU A 89 15.59 -6.27 -18.90
N THR A 90 16.22 -6.56 -17.76
CA THR A 90 16.50 -7.95 -17.36
C THR A 90 16.44 -8.10 -15.83
N ILE A 91 16.14 -9.32 -15.39
CA ILE A 91 16.31 -9.72 -13.98
C ILE A 91 17.64 -10.48 -13.90
N THR A 92 18.50 -10.08 -12.97
CA THR A 92 19.83 -10.67 -12.81
C THR A 92 20.08 -11.30 -11.45
N ALA A 93 19.22 -11.06 -10.46
CA ALA A 93 19.36 -11.62 -9.12
C ALA A 93 18.00 -11.93 -8.50
N LEU A 94 17.90 -13.00 -7.74
CA LEU A 94 16.71 -13.44 -7.00
C LEU A 94 17.02 -13.65 -5.53
N GLY A 95 16.09 -13.27 -4.65
CA GLY A 95 16.21 -13.51 -3.21
C GLY A 95 14.87 -13.87 -2.58
N ASP A 96 14.85 -14.93 -1.79
CA ASP A 96 13.69 -15.33 -0.97
C ASP A 96 14.19 -16.01 0.31
N VAL A 97 13.33 -16.08 1.33
CA VAL A 97 13.65 -16.86 2.53
C VAL A 97 13.47 -18.36 2.30
N PHE A 98 12.68 -18.75 1.30
CA PHE A 98 12.35 -20.14 0.96
C PHE A 98 12.94 -20.58 -0.37
N GLN A 99 13.73 -21.66 -0.36
CA GLN A 99 14.30 -22.26 -1.56
C GLN A 99 13.23 -22.64 -2.59
N ASP A 100 12.13 -23.28 -2.16
CA ASP A 100 11.06 -23.72 -3.06
C ASP A 100 10.35 -22.58 -3.77
N LYS A 101 10.30 -21.37 -3.17
CA LYS A 101 9.76 -20.17 -3.81
C LYS A 101 10.73 -19.61 -4.85
N LEU A 102 12.00 -19.57 -4.50
CA LEU A 102 13.05 -19.12 -5.41
C LEU A 102 13.13 -20.02 -6.65
N ASP A 103 13.15 -21.35 -6.47
CA ASP A 103 13.23 -22.31 -7.58
C ASP A 103 12.06 -22.17 -8.55
N LYS A 104 10.82 -22.11 -8.03
CA LYS A 104 9.62 -21.90 -8.87
C LYS A 104 9.64 -20.58 -9.63
N CYS A 105 10.11 -19.51 -9.00
CA CYS A 105 10.27 -18.23 -9.66
C CYS A 105 11.30 -18.31 -10.80
N ARG A 106 12.44 -18.91 -10.52
CA ARG A 106 13.52 -19.12 -11.51
C ARG A 106 13.03 -19.94 -12.71
N GLU A 107 12.32 -21.04 -12.46
CA GLU A 107 11.71 -21.86 -13.53
C GLU A 107 10.74 -21.05 -14.40
N GLU A 108 9.91 -20.20 -13.78
CA GLU A 108 8.95 -19.39 -14.52
C GLU A 108 9.64 -18.29 -15.34
N LEU A 109 10.70 -17.68 -14.81
CA LEU A 109 11.51 -16.70 -15.54
C LEU A 109 12.25 -17.36 -16.71
N ALA A 110 12.78 -18.58 -16.55
CA ALA A 110 13.45 -19.34 -17.61
C ALA A 110 12.49 -19.64 -18.78
N LYS A 111 11.23 -19.99 -18.54
CA LYS A 111 10.20 -20.14 -19.57
C LYS A 111 9.98 -18.87 -20.40
N ASN A 112 10.30 -17.72 -19.83
CA ASN A 112 10.23 -16.41 -20.47
C ASN A 112 11.59 -15.92 -21.01
N GLY A 113 12.56 -16.82 -21.14
CA GLY A 113 13.87 -16.54 -21.73
C GLY A 113 14.86 -15.86 -20.79
N LEU A 114 14.63 -15.90 -19.47
CA LEU A 114 15.52 -15.30 -18.46
C LEU A 114 16.21 -16.38 -17.65
N GLU A 115 17.48 -16.63 -17.95
CA GLU A 115 18.33 -17.53 -17.18
C GLU A 115 19.05 -16.75 -16.07
N ILE A 116 18.83 -17.15 -14.81
CA ILE A 116 19.49 -16.57 -13.65
C ILE A 116 20.56 -17.53 -13.16
N ALA A 117 21.81 -17.08 -13.11
CA ALA A 117 22.93 -17.89 -12.65
C ALA A 117 22.81 -18.27 -11.17
N ASP A 118 23.30 -19.45 -10.80
CA ASP A 118 23.17 -19.97 -9.43
C ASP A 118 23.78 -19.02 -8.38
N GLU A 119 24.90 -18.39 -8.68
CA GLU A 119 25.59 -17.42 -7.82
C GLU A 119 24.78 -16.14 -7.57
N ASN A 120 23.71 -15.90 -8.32
CA ASN A 120 22.79 -14.76 -8.16
C ASN A 120 21.43 -15.17 -7.56
N CYS A 121 21.34 -16.39 -7.04
CA CYS A 121 20.15 -16.91 -6.37
C CYS A 121 20.42 -17.05 -4.88
N PHE A 122 19.78 -16.20 -4.07
CA PHE A 122 20.09 -16.06 -2.65
C PHE A 122 18.92 -16.51 -1.78
N VAL A 123 19.19 -17.38 -0.80
CA VAL A 123 18.19 -17.87 0.16
C VAL A 123 18.56 -17.44 1.57
N GLY A 124 17.56 -17.04 2.34
CA GLY A 124 17.70 -16.64 3.74
C GLY A 124 17.18 -15.25 4.03
N PHE A 125 17.18 -14.87 5.31
CA PHE A 125 16.70 -13.56 5.75
C PHE A 125 17.61 -12.41 5.30
N ASP A 126 18.85 -12.68 4.97
CA ASP A 126 19.83 -11.73 4.41
C ASP A 126 19.86 -11.69 2.87
N ALA A 127 19.03 -12.50 2.21
CA ALA A 127 18.98 -12.58 0.74
C ALA A 127 18.75 -11.22 0.07
N TYR A 128 17.96 -10.32 0.69
CA TYR A 128 17.72 -8.98 0.17
C TYR A 128 19.02 -8.14 0.04
N GLN A 129 19.95 -8.26 1.01
CA GLN A 129 21.24 -7.57 0.95
C GLN A 129 22.08 -8.08 -0.23
N LYS A 130 22.17 -9.40 -0.37
CA LYS A 130 22.93 -10.04 -1.46
C LYS A 130 22.37 -9.68 -2.83
N VAL A 131 21.04 -9.63 -3.00
CA VAL A 131 20.39 -9.14 -4.22
C VAL A 131 20.74 -7.68 -4.50
N ILE A 132 20.66 -6.81 -3.50
CA ILE A 132 20.94 -5.37 -3.65
C ILE A 132 22.42 -5.16 -3.99
N ASP A 133 23.32 -5.93 -3.38
CA ASP A 133 24.78 -5.82 -3.56
C ASP A 133 25.29 -6.50 -4.84
N SER A 134 24.46 -7.29 -5.54
CA SER A 134 24.86 -8.00 -6.79
C SER A 134 25.06 -7.11 -8.02
N GLY A 135 24.96 -5.78 -7.86
CA GLY A 135 25.20 -4.83 -8.96
C GLY A 135 23.96 -4.49 -9.79
N VAL A 136 22.75 -4.70 -9.26
CA VAL A 136 21.48 -4.30 -9.89
C VAL A 136 21.30 -2.77 -9.88
N ASP A 137 20.56 -2.24 -10.85
CA ASP A 137 20.17 -0.82 -10.92
C ASP A 137 18.84 -0.58 -10.18
N VAL A 138 17.94 -1.58 -10.23
CA VAL A 138 16.57 -1.53 -9.72
C VAL A 138 16.33 -2.70 -8.77
N VAL A 139 15.56 -2.48 -7.70
CA VAL A 139 15.13 -3.56 -6.79
C VAL A 139 13.60 -3.65 -6.76
N LEU A 140 13.07 -4.85 -6.99
CA LEU A 140 11.65 -5.16 -6.90
C LEU A 140 11.38 -5.76 -5.51
N LEU A 141 10.77 -4.99 -4.60
CA LEU A 141 10.50 -5.38 -3.22
C LEU A 141 9.09 -5.98 -3.07
N CYS A 142 9.00 -7.31 -3.18
CA CYS A 142 7.75 -8.07 -3.20
C CYS A 142 7.58 -9.03 -1.99
N THR A 143 8.37 -8.83 -0.94
CA THR A 143 8.28 -9.59 0.33
C THR A 143 7.01 -9.23 1.11
N PRO A 144 6.63 -10.00 2.14
CA PRO A 144 5.61 -9.59 3.10
C PRO A 144 5.89 -8.19 3.67
N PRO A 145 4.86 -7.38 3.97
CA PRO A 145 5.04 -5.95 4.25
C PRO A 145 5.89 -5.63 5.50
N VAL A 146 5.98 -6.52 6.47
CA VAL A 146 6.85 -6.34 7.65
C VAL A 146 8.32 -6.13 7.28
N PHE A 147 8.80 -6.72 6.18
CA PHE A 147 10.19 -6.63 5.75
C PHE A 147 10.49 -5.39 4.91
N ARG A 148 9.46 -4.78 4.30
CA ARG A 148 9.63 -3.69 3.31
C ARG A 148 10.40 -2.48 3.83
N PRO A 149 10.14 -1.97 5.05
CA PRO A 149 10.90 -0.83 5.55
C PRO A 149 12.41 -1.11 5.61
N THR A 150 12.81 -2.28 6.10
CA THR A 150 14.22 -2.68 6.20
C THR A 150 14.87 -2.85 4.82
N HIS A 151 14.18 -3.53 3.91
CA HIS A 151 14.68 -3.76 2.56
C HIS A 151 14.77 -2.46 1.75
N PHE A 152 13.78 -1.59 1.88
CA PHE A 152 13.76 -0.29 1.20
C PHE A 152 14.87 0.63 1.70
N GLU A 153 15.06 0.76 3.02
CA GLU A 153 16.16 1.55 3.58
C GLU A 153 17.52 1.08 3.05
N TYR A 154 17.73 -0.24 3.00
CA TYR A 154 18.99 -0.79 2.48
C TYR A 154 19.17 -0.50 0.99
N ALA A 155 18.13 -0.65 0.18
CA ALA A 155 18.15 -0.35 -1.24
C ALA A 155 18.49 1.14 -1.51
N ILE A 156 17.84 2.07 -0.78
CA ILE A 156 18.08 3.51 -0.95
C ILE A 156 19.48 3.90 -0.47
N LYS A 157 19.97 3.33 0.64
CA LYS A 157 21.36 3.54 1.09
C LYS A 157 22.37 3.13 0.01
N ASN A 158 22.09 2.05 -0.72
CA ASN A 158 22.92 1.52 -1.80
C ASN A 158 22.59 2.08 -3.20
N ASN A 159 21.89 3.23 -3.27
CA ASN A 159 21.60 3.98 -4.50
C ASN A 159 20.79 3.18 -5.55
N LYS A 160 19.81 2.39 -5.12
CA LYS A 160 18.96 1.62 -6.02
C LYS A 160 17.62 2.32 -6.24
N HIS A 161 17.14 2.34 -7.50
CA HIS A 161 15.76 2.62 -7.80
C HIS A 161 14.89 1.48 -7.30
N CYS A 162 13.62 1.73 -6.93
CA CYS A 162 12.78 0.71 -6.33
C CYS A 162 11.37 0.65 -6.91
N PHE A 163 10.87 -0.57 -7.08
CA PHE A 163 9.45 -0.88 -7.05
C PHE A 163 9.13 -1.48 -5.69
N ILE A 164 8.07 -1.00 -5.04
CA ILE A 164 7.67 -1.45 -3.69
C ILE A 164 6.23 -1.93 -3.73
N GLU A 165 5.99 -3.21 -3.45
CA GLU A 165 4.65 -3.73 -3.30
C GLU A 165 3.88 -3.11 -2.12
N LYS A 166 2.56 -3.08 -2.22
CA LYS A 166 1.66 -2.62 -1.16
C LYS A 166 1.40 -3.73 -0.10
N PRO A 167 1.04 -3.34 1.14
CA PRO A 167 1.26 -2.05 1.79
C PRO A 167 2.75 -1.83 2.08
N CYS A 168 3.14 -0.58 2.36
CA CYS A 168 4.57 -0.28 2.56
C CYS A 168 5.11 -0.70 3.92
N ALA A 169 4.25 -0.90 4.90
CA ALA A 169 4.58 -1.30 6.28
C ALA A 169 3.38 -1.95 6.95
N VAL A 170 3.58 -2.53 8.13
CA VAL A 170 2.53 -3.15 8.97
C VAL A 170 2.23 -2.34 10.23
N ASP A 171 3.10 -1.41 10.59
CA ASP A 171 3.06 -0.64 11.82
C ASP A 171 3.56 0.81 11.64
N PRO A 172 3.28 1.71 12.60
CA PRO A 172 3.68 3.11 12.53
C PRO A 172 5.19 3.33 12.49
N VAL A 173 5.97 2.48 13.14
CA VAL A 173 7.45 2.58 13.13
C VAL A 173 7.97 2.29 11.75
N GLY A 174 7.50 1.21 11.11
CA GLY A 174 7.82 0.89 9.72
C GLY A 174 7.41 2.00 8.76
N ALA A 175 6.21 2.57 8.92
CA ALA A 175 5.72 3.68 8.09
C ALA A 175 6.62 4.93 8.21
N LYS A 176 7.08 5.28 9.42
CA LYS A 176 8.05 6.37 9.63
C LYS A 176 9.39 6.11 8.96
N ARG A 177 9.90 4.87 9.04
CA ARG A 177 11.14 4.46 8.38
C ARG A 177 11.04 4.62 6.86
N MET A 178 9.89 4.27 6.27
CA MET A 178 9.62 4.49 4.84
C MET A 178 9.75 5.96 4.47
N LEU A 179 9.16 6.90 5.24
CA LEU A 179 9.25 8.34 4.99
C LEU A 179 10.67 8.90 5.15
N VAL A 180 11.46 8.35 6.07
CA VAL A 180 12.87 8.75 6.21
C VAL A 180 13.69 8.31 4.99
N ALA A 181 13.49 7.07 4.55
CA ALA A 181 14.16 6.55 3.36
C ALA A 181 13.71 7.25 2.06
N GLU A 182 12.43 7.66 1.99
CA GLU A 182 11.87 8.45 0.89
C GLU A 182 12.62 9.80 0.71
N LYS A 183 12.84 10.53 1.80
CA LYS A 183 13.59 11.79 1.76
C LYS A 183 15.02 11.57 1.23
N LEU A 184 15.66 10.49 1.64
CA LEU A 184 16.99 10.13 1.13
C LEU A 184 16.94 9.76 -0.35
N ALA A 185 15.90 9.04 -0.79
CA ALA A 185 15.70 8.70 -2.20
C ALA A 185 15.55 9.96 -3.06
N ALA A 186 14.74 10.93 -2.60
CA ALA A 186 14.56 12.20 -3.28
C ALA A 186 15.89 13.01 -3.38
N GLN A 187 16.67 13.06 -2.30
CA GLN A 187 17.99 13.72 -2.29
C GLN A 187 18.97 13.08 -3.29
N LYS A 188 18.86 11.77 -3.50
CA LYS A 188 19.70 11.01 -4.43
C LYS A 188 19.16 10.97 -5.87
N GLY A 189 18.00 11.56 -6.14
CA GLY A 189 17.35 11.49 -7.45
C GLY A 189 16.90 10.06 -7.83
N LEU A 190 16.59 9.23 -6.85
CA LEU A 190 16.14 7.86 -7.07
C LEU A 190 14.63 7.81 -7.34
N SER A 191 14.23 7.04 -8.35
CA SER A 191 12.82 6.78 -8.63
C SER A 191 12.29 5.63 -7.80
N VAL A 192 11.11 5.82 -7.20
CA VAL A 192 10.42 4.83 -6.39
C VAL A 192 8.95 4.80 -6.79
N ILE A 193 8.49 3.65 -7.28
CA ILE A 193 7.08 3.40 -7.64
C ILE A 193 6.48 2.43 -6.63
N SER A 194 5.25 2.72 -6.25
CA SER A 194 4.44 1.90 -5.35
C SER A 194 3.51 0.96 -6.12
N GLY A 195 3.27 -0.24 -5.60
CA GLY A 195 2.30 -1.22 -6.11
C GLY A 195 0.82 -0.83 -5.86
N THR A 196 0.52 0.46 -5.82
CA THR A 196 -0.85 0.99 -5.75
C THR A 196 -1.46 1.10 -7.16
N ILE A 197 -1.74 -0.05 -7.76
CA ILE A 197 -2.01 -0.26 -9.19
C ILE A 197 -3.04 0.70 -9.81
N ARG A 198 -4.04 1.18 -9.03
CA ARG A 198 -5.10 2.07 -9.54
C ARG A 198 -4.56 3.42 -9.99
N ARG A 199 -3.48 3.89 -9.39
CA ARG A 199 -2.76 5.12 -9.76
C ARG A 199 -1.98 4.99 -11.09
N SER A 200 -1.87 3.77 -11.62
CA SER A 200 -1.30 3.47 -12.94
C SER A 200 -2.33 2.92 -13.93
N GLN A 201 -3.61 2.96 -13.60
CA GLN A 201 -4.70 2.47 -14.42
C GLN A 201 -5.35 3.61 -15.21
N LYS A 202 -5.36 3.50 -16.53
CA LYS A 202 -5.72 4.60 -17.44
C LYS A 202 -7.12 5.17 -17.24
N ASP A 203 -8.13 4.31 -17.12
CA ASP A 203 -9.51 4.71 -16.89
C ASP A 203 -9.70 5.40 -15.53
N CYS A 204 -9.01 4.89 -14.46
CA CYS A 204 -9.00 5.54 -13.15
C CYS A 204 -8.36 6.94 -13.23
N ILE A 205 -7.22 7.08 -13.91
CA ILE A 205 -6.53 8.36 -14.11
C ILE A 205 -7.42 9.36 -14.81
N GLU A 206 -8.08 8.95 -15.89
CA GLU A 206 -8.98 9.82 -16.66
C GLU A 206 -10.24 10.22 -15.88
N THR A 207 -10.75 9.33 -15.04
CA THR A 207 -11.85 9.63 -14.12
C THR A 207 -11.39 10.62 -13.05
N TYR A 208 -10.21 10.40 -12.45
CA TYR A 208 -9.63 11.30 -11.46
C TYR A 208 -9.40 12.71 -12.01
N ARG A 209 -8.85 12.86 -13.22
CA ARG A 209 -8.68 14.18 -13.86
C ARG A 209 -9.98 14.99 -13.91
N ARG A 210 -11.09 14.35 -14.24
CA ARG A 210 -12.41 15.00 -14.31
C ARG A 210 -12.94 15.37 -12.93
N VAL A 211 -12.78 14.48 -11.96
CA VAL A 211 -13.20 14.73 -10.57
C VAL A 211 -12.38 15.88 -9.98
N ALA A 212 -11.06 15.86 -10.11
CA ALA A 212 -10.18 16.95 -9.70
C ALA A 212 -10.48 18.27 -10.45
N GLY A 213 -10.93 18.18 -11.71
CA GLY A 213 -11.46 19.31 -12.49
C GLY A 213 -12.85 19.79 -12.06
N GLY A 214 -13.46 19.22 -11.02
CA GLY A 214 -14.73 19.67 -10.45
C GLY A 214 -15.98 19.04 -11.07
N ALA A 215 -15.85 17.92 -11.79
CA ALA A 215 -16.97 17.26 -12.46
C ALA A 215 -18.11 16.83 -11.49
N ILE A 216 -17.76 16.51 -10.23
CA ILE A 216 -18.76 16.17 -9.20
C ILE A 216 -18.99 17.30 -8.18
N GLY A 217 -18.36 18.47 -8.37
CA GLY A 217 -18.39 19.58 -7.41
C GLY A 217 -17.55 19.31 -6.17
N ASP A 218 -17.89 19.93 -5.03
CA ASP A 218 -17.20 19.72 -3.76
C ASP A 218 -17.52 18.34 -3.21
N ILE A 219 -16.50 17.63 -2.71
CA ILE A 219 -16.68 16.30 -2.13
C ILE A 219 -17.40 16.41 -0.77
N VAL A 220 -18.42 15.59 -0.58
CA VAL A 220 -19.27 15.60 0.64
C VAL A 220 -19.16 14.31 1.44
N SER A 221 -18.87 13.17 0.78
CA SER A 221 -18.68 11.89 1.46
C SER A 221 -18.00 10.85 0.54
N ALA A 222 -17.55 9.76 1.13
CA ALA A 222 -17.16 8.56 0.40
C ALA A 222 -17.74 7.30 1.05
N HIS A 223 -18.05 6.31 0.22
CA HIS A 223 -18.50 5.00 0.66
C HIS A 223 -17.73 3.90 -0.06
N VAL A 224 -17.05 3.07 0.71
CA VAL A 224 -16.09 2.09 0.21
C VAL A 224 -16.44 0.70 0.73
N SER A 225 -16.45 -0.28 -0.15
CA SER A 225 -16.72 -1.67 0.22
C SER A 225 -15.66 -2.61 -0.35
N ARG A 226 -15.17 -3.53 0.50
CA ARG A 226 -14.41 -4.69 0.09
C ARG A 226 -14.95 -5.94 0.78
N LEU A 227 -16.01 -6.50 0.24
CA LEU A 227 -16.61 -7.73 0.72
C LEU A 227 -16.09 -8.88 -0.13
N GLY A 228 -15.13 -9.63 0.42
CA GLY A 228 -14.43 -10.71 -0.28
C GLY A 228 -14.52 -12.05 0.41
N GLY A 229 -13.96 -13.08 -0.25
CA GLY A 229 -13.86 -14.44 0.26
C GLY A 229 -12.72 -14.60 1.28
N ALA A 230 -12.64 -15.81 1.85
CA ALA A 230 -11.56 -16.16 2.78
C ALA A 230 -10.18 -16.08 2.09
N LEU A 231 -9.17 -15.72 2.87
CA LEU A 231 -7.78 -15.79 2.42
C LEU A 231 -7.31 -17.24 2.32
N TRP A 232 -6.28 -17.44 1.50
CA TRP A 232 -5.62 -18.72 1.39
C TRP A 232 -4.94 -19.12 2.71
N PHE A 233 -4.81 -20.42 2.93
CA PHE A 233 -4.20 -21.01 4.09
C PHE A 233 -3.42 -22.26 3.69
N ILE A 234 -2.24 -22.44 4.28
CA ILE A 234 -1.40 -23.61 4.10
C ILE A 234 -1.33 -24.37 5.43
N LYS A 235 -1.81 -25.59 5.44
CA LYS A 235 -1.75 -26.45 6.65
C LYS A 235 -0.30 -26.68 7.06
N ARG A 236 -0.01 -26.51 8.37
CA ARG A 236 1.32 -26.76 8.93
C ARG A 236 1.81 -28.16 8.60
N GLN A 237 3.02 -28.26 8.08
CA GLN A 237 3.66 -29.54 7.78
C GLN A 237 4.55 -29.97 8.94
N PRO A 238 4.78 -31.31 9.11
CA PRO A 238 5.76 -31.81 10.04
C PRO A 238 7.16 -31.19 9.79
N GLY A 239 7.82 -30.79 10.87
CA GLY A 239 9.15 -30.18 10.80
C GLY A 239 9.18 -28.67 10.59
N TRP A 240 8.06 -28.04 10.24
CA TRP A 240 8.03 -26.56 10.13
C TRP A 240 8.13 -25.92 11.52
N THR A 241 9.06 -25.00 11.66
CA THR A 241 9.15 -24.11 12.82
C THR A 241 7.98 -23.11 12.86
N ASP A 242 7.81 -22.39 13.97
CA ASP A 242 6.78 -21.35 14.07
C ASP A 242 7.02 -20.24 13.06
N MET A 243 8.26 -19.76 12.94
CA MET A 243 8.63 -18.76 11.94
C MET A 243 8.31 -19.22 10.52
N GLU A 244 8.66 -20.45 10.16
CA GLU A 244 8.35 -20.99 8.83
C GLU A 244 6.85 -21.04 8.58
N TYR A 245 6.08 -21.57 9.53
CA TYR A 245 4.63 -21.65 9.44
C TYR A 245 3.98 -20.27 9.27
N MET A 246 4.38 -19.30 10.10
CA MET A 246 3.85 -17.94 10.02
C MET A 246 4.21 -17.25 8.71
N LEU A 247 5.45 -17.35 8.23
CA LEU A 247 5.86 -16.76 6.97
C LEU A 247 5.22 -17.42 5.75
N ARG A 248 5.00 -18.75 5.77
CA ARG A 248 4.26 -19.44 4.70
C ARG A 248 2.78 -19.08 4.70
N ASN A 249 2.25 -18.57 5.81
CA ASN A 249 0.88 -18.10 5.99
C ASN A 249 0.80 -16.58 6.28
N TRP A 250 1.76 -15.82 5.82
CA TRP A 250 1.97 -14.43 6.20
C TRP A 250 0.73 -13.53 6.12
N VAL A 251 -0.20 -13.80 5.21
CA VAL A 251 -1.45 -13.03 5.08
C VAL A 251 -2.41 -13.21 6.27
N ASN A 252 -2.15 -14.19 7.16
CA ASN A 252 -3.03 -14.54 8.27
C ASN A 252 -2.55 -14.02 9.63
N PHE A 253 -1.36 -13.40 9.68
CA PHE A 253 -0.79 -12.87 10.92
C PHE A 253 -0.65 -11.35 10.84
N ASN A 254 -1.07 -10.67 11.91
CA ASN A 254 -1.03 -9.21 11.97
C ASN A 254 0.39 -8.67 11.83
N TRP A 255 1.37 -9.30 12.48
CA TRP A 255 2.75 -8.84 12.42
C TRP A 255 3.39 -8.93 11.03
N THR A 256 2.94 -9.85 10.18
CA THR A 256 3.48 -10.00 8.81
C THR A 256 2.72 -9.19 7.77
N SER A 257 1.40 -9.03 7.94
CA SER A 257 0.51 -8.44 6.95
C SER A 257 -0.08 -7.08 7.37
N GLY A 258 -0.14 -6.80 8.67
CA GLY A 258 -0.82 -5.63 9.20
C GLY A 258 -2.34 -5.78 9.36
N ASP A 259 -2.87 -6.99 9.28
CA ASP A 259 -4.29 -7.34 9.11
C ASP A 259 -4.79 -7.10 7.67
N PHE A 260 -5.91 -7.74 7.32
CA PHE A 260 -6.48 -7.67 5.96
C PHE A 260 -6.92 -6.25 5.56
N ILE A 261 -7.25 -5.39 6.51
CA ILE A 261 -7.55 -3.99 6.23
C ILE A 261 -6.33 -3.25 5.67
N VAL A 262 -5.13 -3.57 6.18
CA VAL A 262 -3.86 -2.98 5.72
C VAL A 262 -3.38 -3.68 4.45
N GLU A 263 -3.48 -5.02 4.38
CA GLU A 263 -2.91 -5.78 3.26
C GLU A 263 -3.82 -5.83 2.03
N GLN A 264 -5.13 -6.04 2.23
CA GLN A 264 -6.08 -6.21 1.13
C GLN A 264 -6.91 -4.94 0.87
N PHE A 265 -7.49 -4.36 1.90
CA PHE A 265 -8.42 -3.26 1.76
C PHE A 265 -7.73 -1.93 1.43
N ILE A 266 -6.41 -1.87 1.57
CA ILE A 266 -5.60 -0.69 1.21
C ILE A 266 -5.83 -0.22 -0.23
N HIS A 267 -6.13 -1.10 -1.17
CA HIS A 267 -6.37 -0.70 -2.57
C HIS A 267 -7.56 0.26 -2.71
N GLU A 268 -8.64 -0.01 -1.97
CA GLU A 268 -9.84 0.81 -1.97
C GLU A 268 -9.66 2.06 -1.09
N ILE A 269 -8.95 1.94 0.04
CA ILE A 269 -8.59 3.09 0.89
C ILE A 269 -7.69 4.06 0.13
N ASP A 270 -6.67 3.57 -0.58
CA ASP A 270 -5.78 4.38 -1.40
C ASP A 270 -6.53 5.10 -2.53
N MET A 271 -7.39 4.39 -3.23
CA MET A 271 -8.21 4.97 -4.29
C MET A 271 -9.15 6.06 -3.75
N MET A 272 -9.81 5.81 -2.63
CA MET A 272 -10.64 6.79 -1.95
C MET A 272 -9.82 8.03 -1.55
N THR A 273 -8.68 7.84 -0.90
CA THR A 273 -7.80 8.93 -0.47
C THR A 273 -7.34 9.78 -1.63
N TRP A 274 -6.96 9.15 -2.74
CA TRP A 274 -6.58 9.83 -3.97
C TRP A 274 -7.72 10.69 -4.53
N PHE A 275 -8.91 10.11 -4.71
CA PHE A 275 -10.08 10.84 -5.22
C PHE A 275 -10.61 11.92 -4.29
N MET A 276 -10.33 11.81 -2.98
CA MET A 276 -10.62 12.85 -1.99
C MET A 276 -9.54 13.93 -1.90
N GLY A 277 -8.59 13.99 -2.84
CA GLY A 277 -7.53 15.01 -2.92
C GLY A 277 -6.46 14.85 -1.84
N GLU A 278 -6.13 13.64 -1.47
CA GLU A 278 -5.10 13.29 -0.46
C GLU A 278 -5.37 13.90 0.93
N LYS A 279 -6.64 14.17 1.26
CA LYS A 279 -7.02 14.65 2.58
C LYS A 279 -6.72 13.59 3.64
N ARG A 280 -6.27 14.03 4.83
CA ARG A 280 -6.04 13.17 5.99
C ARG A 280 -7.23 13.25 6.93
N PRO A 281 -7.70 12.12 7.45
CA PRO A 281 -8.70 12.14 8.50
C PRO A 281 -8.09 12.64 9.81
N VAL A 282 -8.88 13.35 10.62
CA VAL A 282 -8.46 13.70 11.99
C VAL A 282 -8.54 12.50 12.92
N ARG A 283 -9.45 11.56 12.65
CA ARG A 283 -9.57 10.31 13.41
C ARG A 283 -10.27 9.21 12.62
N ALA A 284 -10.07 7.96 13.07
CA ALA A 284 -10.83 6.78 12.67
C ALA A 284 -11.69 6.26 13.84
N GLU A 285 -12.90 5.84 13.51
CA GLU A 285 -13.86 5.20 14.42
C GLU A 285 -14.22 3.85 13.79
N ALA A 286 -13.91 2.74 14.47
CA ALA A 286 -14.10 1.45 13.84
C ALA A 286 -14.72 0.42 14.79
N ILE A 287 -15.43 -0.51 14.16
CA ILE A 287 -15.88 -1.77 14.78
C ILE A 287 -15.37 -2.93 13.96
N GLY A 288 -15.13 -4.06 14.59
CA GLY A 288 -14.68 -5.26 13.89
C GLY A 288 -14.75 -6.48 14.77
N GLY A 289 -14.36 -7.59 14.20
CA GLY A 289 -14.34 -8.85 14.91
C GLY A 289 -13.90 -10.02 14.04
N ARG A 290 -13.81 -11.17 14.67
CA ARG A 290 -13.47 -12.44 14.04
C ARG A 290 -14.62 -13.43 14.20
N GLN A 291 -15.13 -13.96 13.10
CA GLN A 291 -16.26 -14.88 13.09
C GLN A 291 -15.90 -16.26 12.51
N ARG A 292 -15.18 -16.31 11.42
CA ARG A 292 -14.94 -17.55 10.65
C ARG A 292 -13.47 -17.89 10.44
N ARG A 293 -12.57 -16.95 10.53
CA ARG A 293 -11.13 -17.21 10.39
C ARG A 293 -10.66 -18.16 11.48
N TYR A 294 -9.89 -19.18 11.13
CA TYR A 294 -9.46 -20.26 12.04
C TYR A 294 -7.94 -20.30 12.27
N THR A 295 -7.18 -19.41 11.62
CA THR A 295 -5.71 -19.31 11.80
C THR A 295 -5.26 -17.87 11.91
N GLY A 296 -4.13 -17.66 12.56
CA GLY A 296 -3.56 -16.34 12.83
C GLY A 296 -4.38 -15.54 13.86
N ASP A 297 -4.04 -14.27 14.00
CA ASP A 297 -4.53 -13.37 15.04
C ASP A 297 -5.40 -12.20 14.51
N MET A 298 -5.73 -12.19 13.22
CA MET A 298 -6.44 -11.10 12.56
C MET A 298 -7.96 -11.22 12.65
N TYR A 299 -8.65 -10.11 12.46
CA TYR A 299 -10.10 -10.07 12.25
C TYR A 299 -10.49 -10.58 10.85
N ASP A 300 -11.78 -10.79 10.60
CA ASP A 300 -12.34 -11.08 9.28
C ASP A 300 -13.48 -10.13 8.89
N MET A 301 -13.79 -9.16 9.75
CA MET A 301 -14.71 -8.06 9.49
C MET A 301 -14.20 -6.79 10.18
N ILE A 302 -14.11 -5.69 9.43
CA ILE A 302 -13.82 -4.35 9.98
C ILE A 302 -14.65 -3.33 9.22
N SER A 303 -15.34 -2.46 9.95
CA SER A 303 -16.02 -1.29 9.44
C SER A 303 -15.44 -0.04 10.08
N VAL A 304 -14.98 0.90 9.26
CA VAL A 304 -14.29 2.12 9.70
C VAL A 304 -15.03 3.34 9.19
N GLU A 305 -15.20 4.34 10.02
CA GLU A 305 -15.55 5.69 9.62
C GLU A 305 -14.33 6.60 9.82
N TYR A 306 -13.86 7.21 8.75
CA TYR A 306 -12.85 8.26 8.79
C TYR A 306 -13.54 9.62 8.90
N VAL A 307 -13.15 10.41 9.90
CA VAL A 307 -13.68 11.74 10.17
C VAL A 307 -12.65 12.78 9.79
N TYR A 308 -13.03 13.77 8.99
CA TYR A 308 -12.18 14.84 8.51
C TYR A 308 -12.48 16.16 9.21
N GLU A 309 -11.54 17.10 9.19
CA GLU A 309 -11.64 18.39 9.91
C GLU A 309 -12.83 19.23 9.45
N ASP A 310 -13.16 19.19 8.17
CA ASP A 310 -14.29 19.89 7.56
C ASP A 310 -15.67 19.22 7.79
N GLY A 311 -15.69 18.17 8.62
CA GLY A 311 -16.90 17.39 8.91
C GLY A 311 -17.24 16.31 7.88
N LEU A 312 -16.47 16.22 6.80
CA LEU A 312 -16.62 15.16 5.80
C LEU A 312 -16.37 13.80 6.46
N ARG A 313 -17.09 12.79 5.98
CA ARG A 313 -16.96 11.40 6.45
C ARG A 313 -16.77 10.44 5.29
N ALA A 314 -15.90 9.46 5.50
CA ALA A 314 -15.70 8.34 4.59
C ALA A 314 -15.95 7.03 5.33
N HIS A 315 -16.95 6.28 4.87
CA HIS A 315 -17.32 5.00 5.45
C HIS A 315 -16.76 3.84 4.67
N CYS A 316 -15.98 2.97 5.31
CA CYS A 316 -15.25 1.86 4.73
C CYS A 316 -15.66 0.55 5.39
N THR A 317 -16.32 -0.35 4.64
CA THR A 317 -16.77 -1.65 5.13
C THR A 317 -16.01 -2.78 4.46
N SER A 318 -15.52 -3.72 5.25
CA SER A 318 -14.75 -4.85 4.74
C SER A 318 -15.07 -6.18 5.43
N ARG A 319 -14.95 -7.27 4.66
CA ARG A 319 -15.16 -8.63 5.14
C ARG A 319 -14.36 -9.62 4.30
N GLN A 320 -13.79 -10.63 4.96
CA GLN A 320 -13.09 -11.76 4.32
C GLN A 320 -13.64 -13.09 4.81
N ILE A 321 -14.86 -13.40 4.41
CA ILE A 321 -15.57 -14.65 4.79
C ILE A 321 -16.02 -15.37 3.52
N GLY A 322 -15.63 -16.63 3.38
CA GLY A 322 -16.04 -17.48 2.25
C GLY A 322 -17.54 -17.80 2.26
N GLY A 323 -18.12 -18.00 1.07
CA GLY A 323 -19.54 -18.33 0.90
C GLY A 323 -20.51 -17.17 1.10
N CYS A 324 -20.02 -15.93 1.08
CA CYS A 324 -20.81 -14.71 1.13
C CYS A 324 -20.73 -13.94 -0.19
N ASP A 325 -21.67 -13.03 -0.42
CA ASP A 325 -21.67 -12.16 -1.61
C ASP A 325 -20.43 -11.26 -1.68
N TYR A 326 -20.04 -10.91 -2.89
CA TYR A 326 -18.89 -10.03 -3.17
C TYR A 326 -19.36 -8.62 -3.48
N ASN A 327 -18.61 -7.62 -2.95
CA ASN A 327 -18.75 -6.24 -3.37
C ASN A 327 -17.38 -5.53 -3.23
N HIS A 328 -16.82 -5.09 -4.34
CA HIS A 328 -15.64 -4.24 -4.36
C HIS A 328 -16.03 -2.93 -5.04
N SER A 329 -16.18 -1.87 -4.26
CA SER A 329 -16.62 -0.56 -4.76
C SER A 329 -15.96 0.59 -4.01
N VAL A 330 -15.67 1.65 -4.74
CA VAL A 330 -15.24 2.93 -4.19
C VAL A 330 -16.14 4.01 -4.79
N MET A 331 -16.99 4.61 -3.97
CA MET A 331 -17.92 5.65 -4.39
C MET A 331 -17.53 6.95 -3.68
N VAL A 332 -17.30 8.02 -4.46
CA VAL A 332 -17.05 9.37 -3.93
C VAL A 332 -18.18 10.28 -4.40
N TYR A 333 -18.82 10.92 -3.45
CA TYR A 333 -19.99 11.77 -3.66
C TYR A 333 -19.61 13.24 -3.54
N GLY A 334 -20.13 14.04 -4.44
CA GLY A 334 -19.95 15.48 -4.47
C GLY A 334 -21.27 16.23 -4.61
N THR A 335 -21.20 17.55 -4.58
CA THR A 335 -22.38 18.45 -4.61
C THR A 335 -23.09 18.50 -5.97
N LYS A 336 -22.44 18.02 -7.05
CA LYS A 336 -23.00 18.03 -8.42
C LYS A 336 -23.17 16.63 -9.02
N GLY A 337 -22.61 15.61 -8.38
CA GLY A 337 -22.65 14.23 -8.87
C GLY A 337 -21.80 13.31 -8.03
N TYR A 338 -21.55 12.11 -8.51
CA TYR A 338 -20.73 11.12 -7.81
C TYR A 338 -19.98 10.23 -8.81
N THR A 339 -18.97 9.49 -8.35
CA THR A 339 -18.17 8.61 -9.21
C THR A 339 -17.95 7.25 -8.55
N ASN A 340 -17.78 6.21 -9.41
CA ASN A 340 -17.28 4.90 -8.98
C ASN A 340 -15.74 4.85 -8.89
N CYS A 341 -15.06 5.97 -9.11
CA CYS A 341 -13.60 6.11 -9.13
C CYS A 341 -12.86 5.29 -10.19
N PHE A 342 -13.52 4.39 -10.90
CA PHE A 342 -12.92 3.58 -11.96
C PHE A 342 -13.07 4.22 -13.33
N ASP A 343 -14.29 4.30 -13.82
CA ASP A 343 -14.56 4.64 -15.22
C ASP A 343 -15.82 5.49 -15.44
N THR A 344 -16.58 5.81 -14.38
CA THR A 344 -17.90 6.43 -14.56
C THR A 344 -18.14 7.58 -13.56
N ILE A 345 -18.69 8.67 -14.08
CA ILE A 345 -19.22 9.80 -13.32
C ILE A 345 -20.72 9.87 -13.55
N TYR A 346 -21.48 10.05 -12.50
CA TYR A 346 -22.94 10.09 -12.48
C TYR A 346 -23.43 11.48 -12.05
N ASN A 347 -24.56 11.90 -12.58
CA ASN A 347 -25.37 13.00 -12.07
C ASN A 347 -26.05 12.60 -10.76
N LEU A 348 -26.57 13.56 -9.99
CA LEU A 348 -27.28 13.29 -8.72
C LEU A 348 -28.54 12.45 -8.88
N ASP A 349 -29.17 12.46 -10.06
CA ASP A 349 -30.33 11.63 -10.39
C ASP A 349 -29.97 10.18 -10.78
N GLY A 350 -28.67 9.83 -10.78
CA GLY A 350 -28.17 8.51 -11.12
C GLY A 350 -27.92 8.28 -12.61
N SER A 351 -28.24 9.24 -13.50
CA SER A 351 -27.88 9.16 -14.91
C SER A 351 -26.36 9.29 -15.11
N ILE A 352 -25.83 8.69 -16.18
CA ILE A 352 -24.39 8.76 -16.50
C ILE A 352 -24.08 10.13 -17.08
N ALA A 353 -23.24 10.89 -16.36
CA ALA A 353 -22.70 12.17 -16.85
C ALA A 353 -21.50 11.94 -17.78
N TRP A 354 -20.65 10.95 -17.45
CA TRP A 354 -19.50 10.56 -18.26
C TRP A 354 -19.10 9.12 -17.94
N LYS A 355 -18.67 8.42 -18.98
CA LYS A 355 -18.05 7.09 -18.85
C LYS A 355 -16.81 7.02 -19.73
N TYR A 356 -15.77 6.38 -19.23
CA TYR A 356 -14.53 6.16 -19.99
C TYR A 356 -14.83 5.40 -21.28
N PRO A 357 -14.43 5.94 -22.47
CA PRO A 357 -14.77 5.37 -23.77
C PRO A 357 -13.87 4.18 -24.11
N LYS A 358 -13.97 3.09 -23.35
CA LYS A 358 -13.18 1.88 -23.58
C LYS A 358 -13.63 1.22 -24.89
N PRO A 359 -12.72 1.03 -25.87
CA PRO A 359 -13.05 0.38 -27.14
C PRO A 359 -13.37 -1.10 -26.93
N ASN A 360 -14.15 -1.69 -27.84
CA ASN A 360 -14.25 -3.14 -27.92
C ASN A 360 -12.93 -3.72 -28.44
N PRO A 361 -12.60 -4.98 -28.08
CA PRO A 361 -11.36 -5.62 -28.54
C PRO A 361 -11.20 -5.71 -30.07
N GLU A 362 -12.33 -5.69 -30.79
CA GLU A 362 -12.39 -5.78 -32.26
C GLU A 362 -12.31 -4.42 -32.97
N ASP A 363 -12.36 -3.32 -32.22
CA ASP A 363 -12.28 -1.98 -32.81
C ASP A 363 -10.87 -1.74 -33.37
N ALA A 364 -10.79 -1.09 -34.54
CA ALA A 364 -9.52 -0.75 -35.16
C ALA A 364 -8.73 0.27 -34.34
N ASP A 365 -9.41 1.17 -33.64
CA ASP A 365 -8.79 2.16 -32.75
C ASP A 365 -8.76 1.64 -31.30
N GLN A 366 -7.59 1.26 -30.84
CA GLN A 366 -7.30 0.84 -29.48
C GLN A 366 -6.61 1.93 -28.64
N SER A 367 -6.59 3.18 -29.12
CA SER A 367 -5.92 4.29 -28.43
C SER A 367 -6.44 4.52 -27.00
N MET A 368 -7.73 4.21 -26.76
CA MET A 368 -8.38 4.30 -25.44
C MET A 368 -8.40 2.98 -24.67
N ALA A 369 -7.79 1.90 -25.17
CA ALA A 369 -7.68 0.67 -24.39
C ALA A 369 -6.93 0.91 -23.07
N VAL A 370 -7.32 0.16 -22.02
CA VAL A 370 -6.68 0.21 -20.71
C VAL A 370 -5.55 -0.81 -20.69
N PRO A 371 -4.28 -0.39 -20.72
CA PRO A 371 -3.16 -1.30 -20.60
C PRO A 371 -3.17 -1.99 -19.23
N ASP A 372 -2.51 -3.14 -19.11
CA ASP A 372 -2.33 -3.80 -17.82
C ASP A 372 -1.69 -2.85 -16.80
N PRO A 373 -2.41 -2.49 -15.72
CA PRO A 373 -1.90 -1.52 -14.74
C PRO A 373 -0.68 -2.04 -13.98
N TYR A 374 -0.54 -3.35 -13.77
CA TYR A 374 0.67 -3.93 -13.18
C TYR A 374 1.91 -3.70 -14.04
N ARG A 375 1.78 -3.81 -15.37
CA ARG A 375 2.85 -3.46 -16.29
C ARG A 375 3.12 -1.96 -16.30
N GLN A 376 2.07 -1.13 -16.21
CA GLN A 376 2.19 0.33 -16.23
C GLN A 376 2.98 0.91 -15.04
N GLU A 377 2.93 0.28 -13.87
CA GLU A 377 3.79 0.65 -12.74
C GLU A 377 5.27 0.58 -13.13
N HIS A 378 5.67 -0.47 -13.84
CA HIS A 378 7.06 -0.66 -14.29
C HIS A 378 7.40 0.24 -15.49
N VAL A 379 6.47 0.50 -16.40
CA VAL A 379 6.65 1.48 -17.48
C VAL A 379 6.94 2.87 -16.91
N ARG A 380 6.19 3.30 -15.88
CA ARG A 380 6.43 4.56 -15.15
C ARG A 380 7.83 4.58 -14.52
N LEU A 381 8.20 3.52 -13.81
CA LEU A 381 9.51 3.43 -13.15
C LEU A 381 10.66 3.56 -14.14
N VAL A 382 10.64 2.74 -15.21
CA VAL A 382 11.69 2.73 -16.23
C VAL A 382 11.74 4.06 -16.99
N THR A 383 10.57 4.65 -17.29
CA THR A 383 10.48 5.97 -17.93
C THR A 383 11.14 7.04 -17.06
N ALA A 384 10.80 7.09 -15.76
CA ALA A 384 11.38 8.04 -14.82
C ALA A 384 12.91 7.94 -14.74
N ILE A 385 13.43 6.70 -14.71
CA ILE A 385 14.88 6.44 -14.69
C ILE A 385 15.54 6.91 -15.99
N ARG A 386 15.01 6.50 -17.15
CA ARG A 386 15.61 6.80 -18.46
C ARG A 386 15.52 8.25 -18.87
N THR A 387 14.48 8.95 -18.46
CA THR A 387 14.31 10.39 -18.73
C THR A 387 14.96 11.28 -17.70
N ASN A 388 15.55 10.69 -16.63
CA ASN A 388 16.11 11.41 -15.49
C ASN A 388 15.11 12.40 -14.85
N LYS A 389 13.83 11.96 -14.77
CA LYS A 389 12.75 12.66 -14.08
C LYS A 389 12.27 11.78 -12.94
N PRO A 390 12.93 11.83 -11.77
CA PRO A 390 12.64 10.93 -10.67
C PRO A 390 11.20 11.12 -10.17
N VAL A 391 10.54 10.00 -9.88
CA VAL A 391 9.20 9.94 -9.27
C VAL A 391 9.30 9.23 -7.93
N ASN A 392 8.41 9.59 -7.00
CA ASN A 392 8.39 8.97 -5.68
C ASN A 392 6.97 8.87 -5.13
N ASP A 393 6.45 7.65 -5.07
CA ASP A 393 5.09 7.36 -4.61
C ASP A 393 5.01 7.06 -3.10
N VAL A 394 6.13 7.12 -2.35
CA VAL A 394 6.18 6.61 -0.97
C VAL A 394 5.28 7.40 -0.01
N ALA A 395 5.28 8.73 -0.09
CA ALA A 395 4.51 9.56 0.84
C ALA A 395 2.99 9.27 0.79
N GLN A 396 2.43 9.18 -0.41
CA GLN A 396 1.01 8.85 -0.61
C GLN A 396 0.69 7.40 -0.21
N HIS A 397 1.61 6.47 -0.50
CA HIS A 397 1.48 5.07 -0.10
C HIS A 397 1.51 4.90 1.43
N VAL A 398 2.40 5.63 2.11
CA VAL A 398 2.45 5.67 3.58
C VAL A 398 1.17 6.26 4.16
N GLN A 399 0.63 7.33 3.57
CA GLN A 399 -0.63 7.93 4.02
C GLN A 399 -1.77 6.92 4.01
N SER A 400 -1.99 6.23 2.90
CA SER A 400 -3.03 5.20 2.78
C SER A 400 -2.79 4.03 3.74
N THR A 401 -1.52 3.65 3.95
CA THR A 401 -1.14 2.59 4.90
C THR A 401 -1.44 3.01 6.35
N ILE A 402 -1.12 4.25 6.74
CA ILE A 402 -1.45 4.79 8.08
C ILE A 402 -2.97 4.83 8.29
N MET A 403 -3.74 5.26 7.31
CA MET A 403 -5.21 5.25 7.41
C MET A 403 -5.75 3.84 7.67
N ALA A 404 -5.26 2.85 6.94
CA ALA A 404 -5.64 1.45 7.17
C ALA A 404 -5.27 0.97 8.59
N MET A 405 -4.08 1.35 9.10
CA MET A 405 -3.66 1.06 10.47
C MET A 405 -4.54 1.75 11.52
N MET A 406 -4.96 3.00 11.30
CA MET A 406 -5.91 3.70 12.19
C MET A 406 -7.22 2.92 12.31
N GLY A 407 -7.75 2.41 11.20
CA GLY A 407 -8.94 1.57 11.18
C GLY A 407 -8.75 0.26 11.95
N ARG A 408 -7.60 -0.41 11.77
CA ARG A 408 -7.24 -1.62 12.52
C ARG A 408 -7.20 -1.36 14.02
N GLU A 409 -6.40 -0.38 14.44
CA GLU A 409 -6.23 -0.08 15.88
C GLU A 409 -7.52 0.37 16.54
N SER A 410 -8.34 1.15 15.83
CA SER A 410 -9.66 1.53 16.35
C SER A 410 -10.57 0.31 16.53
N ALA A 411 -10.60 -0.61 15.56
CA ALA A 411 -11.38 -1.84 15.67
C ALA A 411 -10.88 -2.77 16.79
N TYR A 412 -9.55 -2.92 16.94
CA TYR A 412 -8.93 -3.80 17.93
C TYR A 412 -9.09 -3.31 19.37
N THR A 413 -9.06 -1.99 19.56
CA THR A 413 -9.13 -1.38 20.89
C THR A 413 -10.52 -0.91 21.29
N GLY A 414 -11.42 -0.71 20.32
CA GLY A 414 -12.73 -0.08 20.53
C GLY A 414 -12.62 1.41 20.86
N LYS A 415 -11.48 2.05 20.57
CA LYS A 415 -11.23 3.48 20.82
C LYS A 415 -11.12 4.24 19.51
N PHE A 416 -11.45 5.53 19.53
CA PHE A 416 -11.08 6.41 18.43
C PHE A 416 -9.56 6.54 18.36
N VAL A 417 -9.02 6.53 17.13
CA VAL A 417 -7.59 6.69 16.87
C VAL A 417 -7.39 7.91 16.01
N THR A 418 -6.66 8.89 16.51
CA THR A 418 -6.35 10.10 15.75
C THR A 418 -5.15 9.88 14.83
N TRP A 419 -5.06 10.70 13.77
CA TRP A 419 -3.90 10.70 12.88
C TRP A 419 -2.60 10.95 13.65
N ASP A 420 -2.60 11.97 14.53
CA ASP A 420 -1.41 12.36 15.28
C ASP A 420 -0.98 11.27 16.27
N GLU A 421 -1.91 10.60 16.94
CA GLU A 421 -1.60 9.44 17.80
C GLU A 421 -0.97 8.31 16.99
N MET A 422 -1.49 8.00 15.81
CA MET A 422 -0.94 6.95 14.95
C MET A 422 0.48 7.30 14.48
N VAL A 423 0.70 8.51 14.00
CA VAL A 423 2.02 8.96 13.54
C VAL A 423 3.03 9.04 14.69
N ALA A 424 2.60 9.45 15.90
CA ALA A 424 3.45 9.50 17.08
C ALA A 424 3.74 8.12 17.70
N SER A 425 2.94 7.10 17.37
CA SER A 425 3.02 5.77 17.98
C SER A 425 4.40 5.13 17.80
N SER A 426 4.88 4.49 18.87
CA SER A 426 6.09 3.65 18.86
C SER A 426 5.77 2.16 18.67
N MET A 427 4.53 1.84 18.25
CA MET A 427 4.14 0.47 17.99
C MET A 427 4.99 -0.11 16.87
N GLU A 428 5.58 -1.25 17.15
CA GLU A 428 6.36 -2.06 16.21
C GLU A 428 5.87 -3.50 16.33
N LEU A 429 5.48 -4.09 15.20
CA LEU A 429 5.02 -5.46 15.11
C LEU A 429 6.16 -6.37 14.65
N GLY A 430 6.08 -7.63 15.04
CA GLY A 430 7.05 -8.64 14.64
C GLY A 430 7.98 -9.07 15.78
N PRO A 431 8.71 -10.17 15.55
CA PRO A 431 9.67 -10.68 16.51
C PRO A 431 10.93 -9.82 16.54
N LYS A 432 11.71 -9.94 17.64
CA LYS A 432 13.00 -9.25 17.78
C LYS A 432 14.07 -9.80 16.84
N THR A 433 13.96 -11.06 16.45
CA THR A 433 14.91 -11.75 15.57
C THR A 433 14.16 -12.49 14.46
N TYR A 434 14.74 -12.50 13.27
CA TYR A 434 14.22 -13.18 12.10
C TYR A 434 15.12 -14.37 11.78
N GLU A 435 14.76 -15.54 12.31
CA GLU A 435 15.43 -16.81 12.08
C GLU A 435 14.43 -17.97 12.13
N PHE A 436 14.71 -19.08 11.48
CA PHE A 436 13.86 -20.25 11.58
C PHE A 436 13.94 -20.87 12.97
N GLY A 437 12.82 -20.87 13.67
CA GLY A 437 12.73 -21.35 15.06
C GLY A 437 11.39 -20.99 15.67
N PRO A 438 11.28 -21.11 17.02
CA PRO A 438 10.16 -20.60 17.78
C PRO A 438 10.05 -19.07 17.66
N VAL A 439 8.85 -18.53 17.78
CA VAL A 439 8.59 -17.08 17.78
C VAL A 439 7.88 -16.67 19.07
N PRO A 440 8.58 -16.71 20.22
CA PRO A 440 7.96 -16.54 21.54
C PRO A 440 7.41 -15.13 21.79
N ASP A 441 7.90 -14.14 21.05
CA ASP A 441 7.47 -12.74 21.17
C ASP A 441 6.11 -12.50 20.51
N ILE A 442 5.65 -13.41 19.64
CA ILE A 442 4.39 -13.29 18.93
C ILE A 442 3.32 -14.14 19.63
N LYS A 443 2.30 -13.47 20.12
CA LYS A 443 1.11 -14.14 20.68
C LYS A 443 0.03 -14.18 19.60
N GLU A 444 -0.47 -15.37 19.31
CA GLU A 444 -1.60 -15.55 18.39
C GLU A 444 -2.93 -15.29 19.13
N GLU A 445 -3.01 -14.17 19.85
CA GLU A 445 -4.22 -13.75 20.57
C GLU A 445 -5.07 -12.86 19.68
N ILE A 446 -6.35 -13.22 19.53
CA ILE A 446 -7.31 -12.40 18.80
C ILE A 446 -7.61 -11.16 19.64
N PRO A 447 -7.40 -9.94 19.12
CA PRO A 447 -7.77 -8.73 19.83
C PRO A 447 -9.25 -8.72 20.23
N LEU A 448 -9.55 -8.24 21.42
CA LEU A 448 -10.91 -8.09 21.92
C LEU A 448 -11.11 -6.63 22.37
N ALA A 449 -11.99 -5.93 21.68
CA ALA A 449 -12.30 -4.54 22.00
C ALA A 449 -13.07 -4.44 23.34
N GLY A 450 -12.71 -3.43 24.14
CA GLY A 450 -13.41 -3.14 25.38
C GLY A 450 -13.01 -4.01 26.57
N VAL A 451 -13.90 -4.12 27.55
CA VAL A 451 -13.70 -4.86 28.79
C VAL A 451 -14.84 -5.84 28.99
N ALA A 452 -14.52 -7.09 29.30
CA ALA A 452 -15.54 -8.08 29.62
C ALA A 452 -16.42 -7.61 30.81
N PRO A 453 -17.75 -7.80 30.77
CA PRO A 453 -18.60 -7.49 31.88
C PRO A 453 -18.18 -8.34 33.10
N LYS A 454 -18.13 -7.70 34.27
CA LYS A 454 -17.95 -8.43 35.54
C LYS A 454 -19.26 -9.17 35.82
N ILE A 455 -19.23 -10.49 35.76
CA ILE A 455 -20.34 -11.37 36.14
C ILE A 455 -20.29 -11.58 37.64
#